data_6d3ebf103df12552d42fb3d7eb6c7e22
#
_entry.id   6d3ebf103df12552d42fb3d7eb6c7e22
#
_cell.length_a   1.000
_cell.length_b   1.000
_cell.length_c   1.000
_cell.angle_alpha   90.00
_cell.angle_beta   90.00
_cell.angle_gamma   90.00
#
_symmetry.space_group_name_H-M   'P 1'
#
loop_
_entity.id
_entity.type
_entity.pdbx_description
1 polymer ?
#
loop_
_entity_poly.entity_id
_entity_poly.type
_entity_poly.pdbx_seq_one_letter_code
_entity_poly.pdbx_strand_id
1 'polypeptide(L)'
;MGFELITTEGVFSLDGDDFDVTNNIWIVGDDREVVVFDPAHDHRPILSAINGRKVRSIICTHGHNDHINAADALADAVDAPIAIHPADRMLWDVVYPTRSPDRDLRPGSVVKIAGHELGVMHTPGHSPGCCCFHDSANGIVLSGDTLFCGGPGATGRSFSDYPLILASIRAQLLALPDHTVVHTGHGDSTTIGTEREGVMAKLAELAET
;
A
#
# COMPACT_ATOMS: atom_id res chain seq x y z
N MET A 1 14.59 11.09 -9.86
CA MET A 1 13.68 11.64 -8.84
C MET A 1 12.30 11.11 -9.13
N GLY A 2 11.65 10.47 -8.17
CA GLY A 2 10.33 9.92 -8.41
C GLY A 2 10.03 8.69 -7.58
N PHE A 3 9.45 7.71 -8.23
CA PHE A 3 9.04 6.44 -7.67
C PHE A 3 10.05 5.35 -8.06
N GLU A 4 10.70 4.76 -7.08
CA GLU A 4 11.65 3.66 -7.26
C GLU A 4 11.02 2.39 -6.72
N LEU A 5 11.08 1.31 -7.50
CA LEU A 5 10.61 -0.02 -7.11
C LEU A 5 11.80 -0.88 -6.72
N ILE A 6 11.67 -1.54 -5.56
CA ILE A 6 12.44 -2.74 -5.24
C ILE A 6 11.48 -3.85 -4.84
N THR A 7 11.92 -5.09 -4.91
CA THR A 7 11.12 -6.25 -4.50
C THR A 7 11.82 -7.03 -3.40
N THR A 8 11.03 -7.60 -2.51
CA THR A 8 11.48 -8.59 -1.51
C THR A 8 10.58 -9.82 -1.53
N GLU A 9 11.14 -10.97 -1.22
CA GLU A 9 10.42 -12.24 -1.19
C GLU A 9 10.26 -12.71 0.26
N GLY A 10 9.15 -13.34 0.56
CA GLY A 10 8.85 -13.90 1.86
C GLY A 10 7.48 -14.53 1.94
N VAL A 11 6.87 -14.51 3.13
CA VAL A 11 5.63 -15.24 3.41
C VAL A 11 4.53 -14.29 3.87
N PHE A 12 3.38 -14.36 3.20
CA PHE A 12 2.10 -13.85 3.69
C PHE A 12 1.44 -14.92 4.56
N SER A 13 1.07 -14.58 5.78
CA SER A 13 0.44 -15.49 6.74
C SER A 13 -0.88 -14.92 7.25
N LEU A 14 -1.98 -15.64 7.03
CA LEU A 14 -3.31 -15.25 7.52
C LEU A 14 -4.20 -16.48 7.67
N ASP A 15 -5.01 -16.53 8.74
CA ASP A 15 -5.98 -17.60 9.03
C ASP A 15 -5.34 -19.00 9.16
N GLY A 16 -4.04 -19.07 9.47
CA GLY A 16 -3.29 -20.32 9.60
C GLY A 16 -2.72 -20.88 8.30
N ASP A 17 -2.88 -20.16 7.20
CA ASP A 17 -2.28 -20.48 5.91
C ASP A 17 -1.07 -19.58 5.63
N ASP A 18 -0.06 -20.14 4.97
CA ASP A 18 1.15 -19.46 4.54
C ASP A 18 1.27 -19.49 3.01
N PHE A 19 1.66 -18.35 2.41
CA PHE A 19 1.82 -18.18 0.97
C PHE A 19 3.15 -17.52 0.67
N ASP A 20 3.96 -18.13 -0.21
CA ASP A 20 5.15 -17.46 -0.76
C ASP A 20 4.71 -16.29 -1.63
N VAL A 21 5.23 -15.09 -1.34
CA VAL A 21 4.87 -13.85 -2.04
C VAL A 21 6.11 -13.02 -2.35
N THR A 22 5.98 -12.19 -3.38
CA THR A 22 6.94 -11.14 -3.71
C THR A 22 6.22 -9.79 -3.56
N ASN A 23 6.75 -8.93 -2.69
CA ASN A 23 6.17 -7.61 -2.42
C ASN A 23 6.93 -6.50 -3.14
N ASN A 24 6.18 -5.52 -3.60
CA ASN A 24 6.67 -4.27 -4.15
C ASN A 24 6.88 -3.25 -3.03
N ILE A 25 8.11 -2.83 -2.83
CA ILE A 25 8.45 -1.73 -1.93
C ILE A 25 8.69 -0.49 -2.77
N TRP A 26 7.90 0.56 -2.54
CA TRP A 26 8.04 1.81 -3.26
C TRP A 26 8.81 2.84 -2.43
N ILE A 27 9.88 3.39 -3.02
CA ILE A 27 10.68 4.46 -2.43
C ILE A 27 10.40 5.72 -3.24
N VAL A 28 9.83 6.72 -2.59
CA VAL A 28 9.39 7.97 -3.24
C VAL A 28 10.20 9.14 -2.72
N GLY A 29 10.79 9.92 -3.62
CA GLY A 29 11.54 11.10 -3.22
C GLY A 29 12.65 11.52 -4.19
N ASP A 30 13.73 12.10 -3.67
CA ASP A 30 14.88 12.57 -4.44
C ASP A 30 16.21 11.94 -3.97
N ASP A 31 17.33 12.54 -4.35
CA ASP A 31 18.68 12.09 -3.97
C ASP A 31 19.07 12.45 -2.51
N ARG A 32 18.23 13.17 -1.77
CA ARG A 32 18.46 13.62 -0.40
C ARG A 32 17.49 13.02 0.59
N GLU A 33 16.19 12.93 0.23
CA GLU A 33 15.16 12.47 1.14
C GLU A 33 14.09 11.63 0.46
N VAL A 34 13.56 10.63 1.19
CA VAL A 34 12.58 9.68 0.70
C VAL A 34 11.52 9.34 1.74
N VAL A 35 10.41 8.81 1.27
CA VAL A 35 9.43 8.02 2.02
C VAL A 35 9.45 6.60 1.48
N VAL A 36 9.36 5.61 2.37
CA VAL A 36 9.31 4.18 2.02
C VAL A 36 7.91 3.65 2.26
N PHE A 37 7.34 2.95 1.29
CA PHE A 37 6.04 2.31 1.39
C PHE A 37 6.20 0.80 1.47
N ASP A 38 5.45 0.17 2.39
CA ASP A 38 5.30 -1.27 2.60
C ASP A 38 6.65 -2.01 2.74
N PRO A 39 7.45 -1.69 3.76
CA PRO A 39 8.72 -2.38 3.98
C PRO A 39 8.47 -3.84 4.39
N ALA A 40 8.69 -4.74 3.45
CA ALA A 40 8.38 -6.15 3.54
C ALA A 40 9.61 -7.02 3.72
N HIS A 41 9.46 -8.11 4.48
CA HIS A 41 10.33 -9.26 4.65
C HIS A 41 11.73 -8.96 5.16
N ASP A 42 12.58 -8.22 4.43
CA ASP A 42 13.95 -7.91 4.80
C ASP A 42 14.26 -6.42 4.60
N HIS A 43 14.62 -5.74 5.68
CA HIS A 43 14.95 -4.31 5.63
C HIS A 43 16.32 -4.03 4.95
N ARG A 44 17.22 -5.00 4.83
CA ARG A 44 18.59 -4.80 4.31
C ARG A 44 18.63 -4.41 2.82
N PRO A 45 17.89 -5.06 1.90
CA PRO A 45 17.77 -4.60 0.52
C PRO A 45 17.17 -3.19 0.44
N ILE A 46 16.19 -2.88 1.31
CA ILE A 46 15.56 -1.56 1.39
C ILE A 46 16.58 -0.49 1.81
N LEU A 47 17.39 -0.75 2.84
CA LEU A 47 18.47 0.13 3.27
C LEU A 47 19.50 0.37 2.15
N SER A 48 19.84 -0.68 1.40
CA SER A 48 20.77 -0.56 0.27
C SER A 48 20.20 0.35 -0.82
N ALA A 49 18.90 0.23 -1.13
CA ALA A 49 18.23 1.08 -2.10
C ALA A 49 18.08 2.53 -1.62
N ILE A 50 17.81 2.75 -0.32
CA ILE A 50 17.78 4.10 0.29
C ILE A 50 19.13 4.80 0.13
N ASN A 51 20.23 4.07 0.18
CA ASN A 51 21.59 4.56 -0.11
C ASN A 51 21.95 5.85 0.65
N GLY A 52 21.68 5.88 1.96
CA GLY A 52 22.02 6.99 2.83
C GLY A 52 21.13 8.23 2.75
N ARG A 53 20.09 8.21 1.91
CA ARG A 53 19.08 9.27 1.87
C ARG A 53 18.32 9.34 3.20
N LYS A 54 17.85 10.55 3.57
CA LYS A 54 17.04 10.73 4.79
C LYS A 54 15.65 10.15 4.58
N VAL A 55 15.29 9.13 5.36
CA VAL A 55 13.90 8.64 5.38
C VAL A 55 13.07 9.57 6.26
N ARG A 56 12.00 10.14 5.69
CA ARG A 56 11.10 11.06 6.39
C ARG A 56 9.96 10.34 7.09
N SER A 57 9.52 9.23 6.52
CA SER A 57 8.50 8.37 7.08
C SER A 57 8.53 6.99 6.41
N ILE A 58 8.10 5.98 7.14
CA ILE A 58 7.77 4.66 6.65
C ILE A 58 6.24 4.58 6.66
N ILE A 59 5.64 4.20 5.54
CA ILE A 59 4.19 4.16 5.38
C ILE A 59 3.77 2.74 5.04
N CYS A 60 2.84 2.20 5.81
CA CYS A 60 2.21 0.93 5.53
C CYS A 60 0.83 1.19 4.92
N THR A 61 0.62 0.73 3.67
CA THR A 61 -0.67 0.90 2.97
C THR A 61 -1.79 0.17 3.70
N HIS A 62 -1.45 -0.96 4.34
CA HIS A 62 -2.35 -1.74 5.18
C HIS A 62 -1.55 -2.63 6.16
N GLY A 63 -2.25 -3.42 6.98
CA GLY A 63 -1.67 -4.12 8.12
C GLY A 63 -1.32 -5.59 7.92
N HIS A 64 -1.38 -6.16 6.72
CA HIS A 64 -0.96 -7.54 6.50
C HIS A 64 0.54 -7.71 6.75
N ASN A 65 0.91 -8.87 7.29
CA ASN A 65 2.28 -9.12 7.76
C ASN A 65 3.34 -8.90 6.69
N ASP A 66 3.06 -9.27 5.47
CA ASP A 66 3.96 -9.14 4.33
C ASP A 66 4.14 -7.70 3.80
N HIS A 67 3.38 -6.71 4.31
CA HIS A 67 3.58 -5.29 4.04
C HIS A 67 4.23 -4.53 5.20
N ILE A 68 4.26 -5.15 6.38
CA ILE A 68 4.73 -4.45 7.59
C ILE A 68 5.90 -5.14 8.30
N ASN A 69 6.18 -6.41 8.01
CA ASN A 69 7.08 -7.25 8.83
C ASN A 69 8.56 -6.82 8.85
N ALA A 70 8.99 -5.90 7.99
CA ALA A 70 10.29 -5.26 8.08
C ALA A 70 10.22 -3.79 8.56
N ALA A 71 9.01 -3.27 8.89
CA ALA A 71 8.82 -1.85 9.22
C ALA A 71 9.59 -1.43 10.48
N ASP A 72 9.54 -2.23 11.53
CA ASP A 72 10.20 -1.95 12.80
C ASP A 72 11.73 -1.92 12.65
N ALA A 73 12.30 -2.97 12.05
CA ALA A 73 13.74 -3.06 11.82
C ALA A 73 14.25 -1.93 10.89
N LEU A 74 13.46 -1.55 9.88
CA LEU A 74 13.80 -0.41 9.03
C LEU A 74 13.73 0.89 9.80
N ALA A 75 12.67 1.11 10.60
CA ALA A 75 12.50 2.33 11.40
C ALA A 75 13.66 2.55 12.36
N ASP A 76 14.09 1.50 13.05
CA ASP A 76 15.24 1.55 13.96
C ASP A 76 16.55 1.88 13.22
N ALA A 77 16.72 1.32 12.01
CA ALA A 77 17.93 1.54 11.22
C ALA A 77 18.04 2.96 10.64
N VAL A 78 16.93 3.63 10.36
CA VAL A 78 16.90 4.95 9.67
C VAL A 78 16.37 6.09 10.55
N ASP A 79 15.97 5.81 11.79
CA ASP A 79 15.36 6.76 12.73
C ASP A 79 14.17 7.52 12.09
N ALA A 80 13.19 6.78 11.59
CA ALA A 80 12.03 7.34 10.91
C ALA A 80 10.71 6.81 11.50
N PRO A 81 9.66 7.67 11.58
CA PRO A 81 8.37 7.26 12.11
C PRO A 81 7.62 6.35 11.14
N ILE A 82 6.87 5.39 11.70
CA ILE A 82 5.97 4.49 10.99
C ILE A 82 4.55 5.02 11.06
N ALA A 83 3.87 5.02 9.91
CA ALA A 83 2.47 5.42 9.78
C ALA A 83 1.62 4.31 9.17
N ILE A 84 0.47 4.03 9.77
CA ILE A 84 -0.54 3.10 9.28
C ILE A 84 -1.95 3.64 9.60
N HIS A 85 -2.98 3.18 8.88
CA HIS A 85 -4.35 3.53 9.20
C HIS A 85 -4.81 2.80 10.48
N PRO A 86 -5.45 3.50 11.46
CA PRO A 86 -5.79 2.91 12.76
C PRO A 86 -6.78 1.73 12.68
N ALA A 87 -7.55 1.61 11.60
CA ALA A 87 -8.44 0.47 11.40
C ALA A 87 -7.70 -0.87 11.18
N ASP A 88 -6.41 -0.84 10.86
CA ASP A 88 -5.56 -2.04 10.75
C ASP A 88 -4.70 -2.29 11.98
N ARG A 89 -4.96 -1.59 13.09
CA ARG A 89 -4.21 -1.76 14.31
C ARG A 89 -4.22 -3.21 14.81
N MET A 90 -5.32 -3.93 14.66
CA MET A 90 -5.40 -5.32 15.07
C MET A 90 -4.48 -6.24 14.26
N LEU A 91 -4.28 -5.96 12.96
CA LEU A 91 -3.33 -6.71 12.12
C LEU A 91 -1.88 -6.37 12.49
N TRP A 92 -1.60 -5.10 12.73
CA TRP A 92 -0.30 -4.64 13.23
C TRP A 92 0.09 -5.33 14.54
N ASP A 93 -0.83 -5.40 15.51
CA ASP A 93 -0.56 -5.95 16.85
C ASP A 93 -0.29 -7.46 16.81
N VAL A 94 -0.71 -8.18 15.78
CA VAL A 94 -0.32 -9.59 15.55
C VAL A 94 1.17 -9.70 15.23
N VAL A 95 1.71 -8.81 14.42
CA VAL A 95 3.13 -8.81 14.02
C VAL A 95 4.01 -8.16 15.10
N TYR A 96 3.52 -7.07 15.68
CA TYR A 96 4.24 -6.23 16.64
C TYR A 96 3.47 -6.02 17.94
N PRO A 97 3.35 -7.03 18.81
CA PRO A 97 2.52 -6.95 20.02
C PRO A 97 3.00 -5.94 21.06
N THR A 98 4.25 -5.49 20.97
CA THR A 98 4.88 -4.56 21.93
C THR A 98 5.27 -3.22 21.32
N ARG A 99 5.14 -3.05 20.00
CA ARG A 99 5.45 -1.79 19.29
C ARG A 99 4.21 -1.20 18.64
N SER A 100 3.93 0.07 18.92
CA SER A 100 2.87 0.82 18.24
C SER A 100 3.42 1.57 17.04
N PRO A 101 2.63 1.75 15.98
CA PRO A 101 2.93 2.74 14.95
C PRO A 101 3.02 4.15 15.57
N ASP A 102 3.85 5.01 14.98
CA ASP A 102 4.11 6.35 15.51
C ASP A 102 3.03 7.36 15.10
N ARG A 103 2.36 7.11 13.98
CA ARG A 103 1.37 8.04 13.39
C ARG A 103 0.19 7.31 12.79
N ASP A 104 -0.99 7.94 12.87
CA ASP A 104 -2.18 7.51 12.15
C ASP A 104 -2.21 8.12 10.75
N LEU A 105 -2.43 7.29 9.73
CA LEU A 105 -2.86 7.74 8.42
C LEU A 105 -4.33 8.19 8.51
N ARG A 106 -4.64 9.34 7.93
CA ARG A 106 -5.99 9.90 7.93
C ARG A 106 -6.44 10.21 6.51
N PRO A 107 -7.63 9.81 6.10
CA PRO A 107 -8.19 10.15 4.81
C PRO A 107 -8.17 11.67 4.57
N GLY A 108 -7.75 12.09 3.38
CA GLY A 108 -7.62 13.49 3.00
C GLY A 108 -6.35 14.18 3.51
N SER A 109 -5.52 13.52 4.32
CA SER A 109 -4.18 14.04 4.63
C SER A 109 -3.25 13.88 3.42
N VAL A 110 -2.11 14.58 3.43
CA VAL A 110 -1.15 14.58 2.33
C VAL A 110 0.24 14.25 2.87
N VAL A 111 0.87 13.25 2.26
CA VAL A 111 2.29 12.94 2.46
C VAL A 111 3.10 13.79 1.51
N LYS A 112 3.97 14.66 2.05
CA LYS A 112 4.83 15.55 1.24
C LYS A 112 6.27 15.07 1.29
N ILE A 113 6.87 14.89 0.12
CA ILE A 113 8.25 14.45 -0.02
C ILE A 113 8.86 14.96 -1.33
N ALA A 114 9.97 15.70 -1.26
CA ALA A 114 10.78 16.08 -2.42
C ALA A 114 9.96 16.64 -3.61
N GLY A 115 8.94 17.47 -3.33
CA GLY A 115 8.05 18.05 -4.34
C GLY A 115 6.86 17.18 -4.75
N HIS A 116 6.76 15.94 -4.26
CA HIS A 116 5.56 15.10 -4.39
C HIS A 116 4.54 15.43 -3.30
N GLU A 117 3.27 15.39 -3.64
CA GLU A 117 2.13 15.51 -2.71
C GLU A 117 1.19 14.31 -2.92
N LEU A 118 1.32 13.31 -2.06
CA LEU A 118 0.52 12.09 -2.13
C LEU A 118 -0.70 12.22 -1.19
N GLY A 119 -1.88 12.39 -1.76
CA GLY A 119 -3.14 12.42 -1.04
C GLY A 119 -3.52 11.04 -0.51
N VAL A 120 -3.83 10.92 0.78
CA VAL A 120 -4.24 9.66 1.42
C VAL A 120 -5.72 9.40 1.13
N MET A 121 -6.01 8.27 0.51
CA MET A 121 -7.35 7.80 0.16
C MET A 121 -7.63 6.51 0.94
N HIS A 122 -8.63 6.50 1.82
CA HIS A 122 -9.04 5.28 2.52
C HIS A 122 -9.85 4.40 1.59
N THR A 123 -9.36 3.18 1.36
CA THR A 123 -9.91 2.20 0.40
C THR A 123 -10.12 0.83 1.06
N PRO A 124 -10.98 0.74 2.09
CA PRO A 124 -11.17 -0.51 2.83
C PRO A 124 -11.77 -1.61 1.95
N GLY A 125 -11.53 -2.86 2.35
CA GLY A 125 -12.12 -4.06 1.74
C GLY A 125 -11.15 -5.22 1.60
N HIS A 126 -9.89 -5.00 1.20
CA HIS A 126 -8.83 -6.01 1.33
C HIS A 126 -8.42 -6.16 2.80
N SER A 127 -8.24 -5.05 3.48
CA SER A 127 -8.25 -4.93 4.94
C SER A 127 -9.10 -3.72 5.36
N PRO A 128 -9.47 -3.58 6.65
CA PRO A 128 -10.24 -2.42 7.12
C PRO A 128 -9.52 -1.09 6.99
N GLY A 129 -8.19 -1.08 7.06
CA GLY A 129 -7.36 0.12 7.05
C GLY A 129 -6.64 0.40 5.74
N CYS A 130 -6.92 -0.35 4.66
CA CYS A 130 -6.27 -0.11 3.37
C CYS A 130 -6.33 1.36 2.95
N CYS A 131 -5.18 1.88 2.51
CA CYS A 131 -5.04 3.22 1.97
C CYS A 131 -4.30 3.20 0.63
N CYS A 132 -4.79 3.99 -0.32
CA CYS A 132 -4.07 4.35 -1.53
C CYS A 132 -3.48 5.77 -1.39
N PHE A 133 -2.44 6.06 -2.18
CA PHE A 133 -1.74 7.35 -2.13
C PHE A 133 -1.63 7.94 -3.52
N HIS A 134 -2.35 9.03 -3.78
CA HIS A 134 -2.46 9.64 -5.10
C HIS A 134 -1.60 10.89 -5.24
N ASP A 135 -0.64 10.84 -6.15
CA ASP A 135 0.12 11.99 -6.64
C ASP A 135 -0.56 12.53 -7.91
N SER A 136 -1.46 13.47 -7.74
CA SER A 136 -2.26 14.00 -8.84
C SER A 136 -1.44 14.79 -9.86
N ALA A 137 -0.33 15.40 -9.43
CA ALA A 137 0.54 16.17 -10.30
C ALA A 137 1.31 15.29 -11.29
N ASN A 138 1.61 14.06 -10.88
CA ASN A 138 2.36 13.09 -11.69
C ASN A 138 1.46 11.99 -12.29
N GLY A 139 0.16 11.98 -11.98
CA GLY A 139 -0.78 10.98 -12.48
C GLY A 139 -0.44 9.56 -12.01
N ILE A 140 -0.07 9.40 -10.73
CA ILE A 140 0.36 8.13 -10.13
C ILE A 140 -0.45 7.87 -8.88
N VAL A 141 -0.85 6.61 -8.65
CA VAL A 141 -1.41 6.15 -7.39
C VAL A 141 -0.68 4.89 -6.91
N LEU A 142 -0.24 4.88 -5.66
CA LEU A 142 0.19 3.68 -4.96
C LEU A 142 -1.06 3.02 -4.39
N SER A 143 -1.41 1.82 -4.85
CA SER A 143 -2.68 1.16 -4.49
C SER A 143 -2.56 0.18 -3.33
N GLY A 144 -1.33 -0.17 -2.92
CA GLY A 144 -1.15 -1.33 -2.07
C GLY A 144 -1.90 -2.52 -2.67
N ASP A 145 -2.70 -3.17 -1.85
CA ASP A 145 -3.49 -4.35 -2.25
C ASP A 145 -4.97 -4.04 -2.54
N THR A 146 -5.28 -2.77 -2.84
CA THR A 146 -6.64 -2.39 -3.24
C THR A 146 -6.93 -2.76 -4.70
N LEU A 147 -6.00 -2.44 -5.62
CA LEU A 147 -6.17 -2.70 -7.07
C LEU A 147 -4.85 -3.16 -7.67
N PHE A 148 -4.91 -4.26 -8.42
CA PHE A 148 -3.80 -4.87 -9.14
C PHE A 148 -3.98 -4.82 -10.65
N CYS A 149 -2.94 -5.19 -11.37
CA CYS A 149 -3.06 -5.59 -12.76
C CYS A 149 -3.94 -6.85 -12.84
N GLY A 150 -5.14 -6.69 -13.44
CA GLY A 150 -6.14 -7.75 -13.54
C GLY A 150 -7.29 -7.67 -12.55
N GLY A 151 -7.35 -6.65 -11.69
CA GLY A 151 -8.52 -6.38 -10.87
C GLY A 151 -8.28 -6.11 -9.39
N PRO A 152 -9.32 -6.20 -8.56
CA PRO A 152 -9.25 -5.93 -7.13
C PRO A 152 -8.37 -6.92 -6.38
N GLY A 153 -7.82 -6.47 -5.26
CA GLY A 153 -7.10 -7.30 -4.32
C GLY A 153 -7.92 -8.46 -3.77
N ALA A 154 -7.24 -9.49 -3.31
CA ALA A 154 -7.87 -10.70 -2.80
C ALA A 154 -8.76 -10.40 -1.57
N THR A 155 -9.87 -11.11 -1.50
CA THR A 155 -10.79 -11.11 -0.36
C THR A 155 -11.20 -12.56 -0.04
N GLY A 156 -12.05 -12.76 0.98
CA GLY A 156 -12.51 -14.08 1.38
C GLY A 156 -11.74 -14.66 2.57
N ARG A 157 -10.83 -13.87 3.15
CA ARG A 157 -10.14 -14.15 4.42
C ARG A 157 -10.59 -13.19 5.50
N SER A 158 -10.15 -13.43 6.74
CA SER A 158 -10.46 -12.57 7.89
C SER A 158 -10.19 -11.11 7.60
N PHE A 159 -11.10 -10.25 8.06
CA PHE A 159 -11.07 -8.80 7.92
C PHE A 159 -11.25 -8.25 6.50
N SER A 160 -11.46 -9.09 5.48
CA SER A 160 -11.73 -8.65 4.11
C SER A 160 -13.23 -8.64 3.77
N ASP A 161 -13.60 -7.80 2.80
CA ASP A 161 -14.99 -7.60 2.36
C ASP A 161 -15.00 -7.28 0.85
N TYR A 162 -15.50 -8.24 0.04
CA TYR A 162 -15.51 -8.09 -1.42
C TYR A 162 -16.43 -6.99 -1.94
N PRO A 163 -17.68 -6.85 -1.49
CA PRO A 163 -18.50 -5.69 -1.83
C PRO A 163 -17.83 -4.35 -1.47
N LEU A 164 -17.19 -4.28 -0.33
CA LEU A 164 -16.55 -3.06 0.16
C LEU A 164 -15.33 -2.66 -0.67
N ILE A 165 -14.46 -3.62 -1.04
CA ILE A 165 -13.30 -3.30 -1.90
C ILE A 165 -13.73 -2.78 -3.26
N LEU A 166 -14.76 -3.38 -3.88
CA LEU A 166 -15.32 -2.92 -5.14
C LEU A 166 -15.92 -1.51 -5.02
N ALA A 167 -16.64 -1.23 -3.92
CA ALA A 167 -17.18 0.10 -3.64
C ALA A 167 -16.06 1.14 -3.45
N SER A 168 -14.99 0.78 -2.73
CA SER A 168 -13.81 1.62 -2.53
C SER A 168 -13.10 1.94 -3.86
N ILE A 169 -12.84 0.92 -4.68
CA ILE A 169 -12.22 1.10 -6.01
C ILE A 169 -13.08 2.01 -6.87
N ARG A 170 -14.39 1.76 -6.94
CA ARG A 170 -15.33 2.58 -7.72
C ARG A 170 -15.31 4.04 -7.28
N ALA A 171 -15.42 4.28 -5.97
CA ALA A 171 -15.57 5.63 -5.44
C ALA A 171 -14.27 6.44 -5.49
N GLN A 172 -13.13 5.79 -5.28
CA GLN A 172 -11.84 6.47 -5.11
C GLN A 172 -10.96 6.34 -6.37
N LEU A 173 -10.75 5.13 -6.87
CA LEU A 173 -9.77 4.89 -7.93
C LEU A 173 -10.38 5.10 -9.32
N LEU A 174 -11.59 4.61 -9.61
CA LEU A 174 -12.22 4.83 -10.91
C LEU A 174 -12.69 6.29 -11.12
N ALA A 175 -12.62 7.14 -10.09
CA ALA A 175 -12.80 8.59 -10.23
C ALA A 175 -11.54 9.30 -10.78
N LEU A 176 -10.38 8.62 -10.77
CA LEU A 176 -9.13 9.15 -11.31
C LEU A 176 -9.11 9.06 -12.85
N PRO A 177 -8.29 9.89 -13.52
CA PRO A 177 -8.13 9.81 -14.98
C PRO A 177 -7.63 8.44 -15.44
N ASP A 178 -8.06 7.97 -16.62
CA ASP A 178 -7.71 6.65 -17.16
C ASP A 178 -6.21 6.44 -17.33
N HIS A 179 -5.45 7.50 -17.60
CA HIS A 179 -4.00 7.44 -17.73
C HIS A 179 -3.23 7.41 -16.40
N THR A 180 -3.91 7.48 -15.25
CA THR A 180 -3.27 7.37 -13.94
C THR A 180 -2.62 6.00 -13.81
N VAL A 181 -1.31 6.00 -13.57
CA VAL A 181 -0.53 4.78 -13.34
C VAL A 181 -0.80 4.26 -11.94
N VAL A 182 -1.08 2.97 -11.83
CA VAL A 182 -1.32 2.27 -10.57
C VAL A 182 -0.08 1.47 -10.22
N HIS A 183 0.62 1.85 -9.17
CA HIS A 183 1.72 1.12 -8.57
C HIS A 183 1.17 0.24 -7.45
N THR A 184 1.30 -1.05 -7.61
CA THR A 184 0.67 -2.11 -6.82
C THR A 184 1.54 -2.59 -5.67
N GLY A 185 0.95 -3.26 -4.69
CA GLY A 185 1.69 -3.94 -3.60
C GLY A 185 2.39 -5.23 -4.04
N HIS A 186 1.91 -5.86 -5.12
CA HIS A 186 2.50 -7.06 -5.74
C HIS A 186 2.40 -7.00 -7.27
N GLY A 187 3.33 -7.66 -7.95
CA GLY A 187 3.31 -7.84 -9.40
C GLY A 187 3.47 -6.54 -10.19
N ASP A 188 2.92 -6.52 -11.39
CA ASP A 188 3.11 -5.44 -12.34
C ASP A 188 2.24 -4.22 -12.03
N SER A 189 2.74 -3.03 -12.38
CA SER A 189 1.93 -1.81 -12.42
C SER A 189 0.91 -1.87 -13.57
N THR A 190 -0.19 -1.12 -13.43
CA THR A 190 -1.25 -1.01 -14.43
C THR A 190 -1.70 0.44 -14.58
N THR A 191 -2.86 0.69 -15.19
CA THR A 191 -3.51 2.01 -15.24
C THR A 191 -4.98 1.91 -14.84
N ILE A 192 -5.55 3.02 -14.38
CA ILE A 192 -6.98 3.07 -14.06
C ILE A 192 -7.84 2.70 -15.28
N GLY A 193 -7.46 3.16 -16.47
CA GLY A 193 -8.18 2.84 -17.71
C GLY A 193 -8.16 1.36 -18.05
N THR A 194 -7.03 0.69 -17.84
CA THR A 194 -6.90 -0.77 -18.09
C THR A 194 -7.83 -1.58 -17.19
N GLU A 195 -7.95 -1.20 -15.93
CA GLU A 195 -8.71 -1.97 -14.94
C GLU A 195 -10.21 -1.61 -14.89
N ARG A 196 -10.60 -0.46 -15.46
CA ARG A 196 -11.95 0.10 -15.36
C ARG A 196 -13.03 -0.88 -15.80
N GLU A 197 -12.91 -1.46 -16.99
CA GLU A 197 -13.94 -2.34 -17.57
C GLU A 197 -14.10 -3.60 -16.69
N GLY A 198 -13.00 -4.23 -16.28
CA GLY A 198 -13.02 -5.43 -15.44
C GLY A 198 -13.64 -5.19 -14.07
N VAL A 199 -13.34 -4.05 -13.44
CA VAL A 199 -13.94 -3.69 -12.14
C VAL A 199 -15.43 -3.38 -12.29
N MET A 200 -15.84 -2.68 -13.37
CA MET A 200 -17.26 -2.37 -13.61
C MET A 200 -18.08 -3.63 -13.88
N ALA A 201 -17.51 -4.63 -14.58
CA ALA A 201 -18.16 -5.92 -14.78
C ALA A 201 -18.40 -6.65 -13.44
N LYS A 202 -17.40 -6.69 -12.55
CA LYS A 202 -17.53 -7.29 -11.21
C LYS A 202 -18.57 -6.58 -10.34
N LEU A 203 -18.68 -5.25 -10.46
CA LEU A 203 -19.72 -4.47 -9.78
C LEU A 203 -21.14 -4.78 -10.31
N ALA A 204 -21.28 -5.02 -11.60
CA ALA A 204 -22.56 -5.41 -12.20
C ALA A 204 -22.98 -6.81 -11.74
N GLU A 205 -22.06 -7.78 -11.74
CA GLU A 205 -22.29 -9.13 -11.22
C GLU A 205 -22.73 -9.12 -9.74
N LEU A 206 -22.09 -8.28 -8.92
CA LEU A 206 -22.45 -8.13 -7.51
C LEU A 206 -23.85 -7.56 -7.31
N ALA A 207 -24.33 -6.70 -8.22
CA ALA A 207 -25.65 -6.09 -8.13
C ALA A 207 -26.81 -7.04 -8.54
N GLU A 208 -26.49 -8.18 -9.18
CA GLU A 208 -27.45 -9.21 -9.60
C GLU A 208 -27.64 -10.31 -8.52
N THR A 209 -26.80 -10.35 -7.48
CA THR A 209 -26.84 -11.31 -6.36
C THR A 209 -27.53 -10.74 -5.13
#